data_40b51fbadada67eb2bd59ee68e5646ae
#
_entry.id   40b51fbadada67eb2bd59ee68e5646ae
#
_cell.length_a   1.000
_cell.length_b   1.000
_cell.length_c   1.000
_cell.angle_alpha   90.00
_cell.angle_beta   90.00
_cell.angle_gamma   90.00
#
_symmetry.space_group_name_H-M   'P 1'
#
loop_
_entity.id
_entity.type
_entity.pdbx_description
1 polymer ?
#
loop_
_entity_poly.entity_id
_entity_poly.type
_entity_poly.pdbx_seq_one_letter_code
_entity_poly.pdbx_strand_id
1 'polypeptide(L)'
;EILVNEFPEVDDVAAKAWYRGSTATYLDRFADISLRGSLPKIQQIEGVEIVKGRFINQADIHNYRKVIVIDEALERILFRGDDPLGKPVKIHNNIYRVAGVYRGDAQQRNSMGYIPLTTGQLIFKANDPVVDNAIITAHGLDTDAQMEAFEQRIRKRLAAEHHYDPEDQSALWIR
;
A
#
# COMPACT_ATOMS: atom_id res chain seq x y z
N GLU A 1 7.92 4.31 11.20
CA GLU A 1 7.97 4.78 12.61
C GLU A 1 9.25 5.56 12.92
N ILE A 2 10.45 5.09 12.48
CA ILE A 2 11.73 5.77 12.74
C ILE A 2 11.71 7.22 12.25
N LEU A 3 11.27 7.48 11.02
CA LEU A 3 11.27 8.82 10.44
C LEU A 3 10.35 9.79 11.19
N VAL A 4 9.17 9.34 11.60
CA VAL A 4 8.22 10.18 12.37
C VAL A 4 8.77 10.52 13.75
N ASN A 5 9.52 9.61 14.37
CA ASN A 5 10.08 9.82 15.71
C ASN A 5 11.36 10.66 15.73
N GLU A 6 12.18 10.56 14.68
CA GLU A 6 13.50 11.21 14.64
C GLU A 6 13.51 12.57 13.91
N PHE A 7 12.50 12.83 13.06
CA PHE A 7 12.41 14.05 12.27
C PHE A 7 11.15 14.84 12.65
N PRO A 8 11.29 15.90 13.45
CA PRO A 8 10.16 16.72 13.89
C PRO A 8 9.36 17.35 12.75
N GLU A 9 10.00 17.55 11.60
CA GLU A 9 9.37 18.08 10.39
C GLU A 9 8.44 17.07 9.71
N VAL A 10 8.58 15.76 10.00
CA VAL A 10 7.78 14.70 9.38
C VAL A 10 6.43 14.59 10.08
N ASP A 11 5.37 14.90 9.36
CA ASP A 11 3.99 14.75 9.86
C ASP A 11 3.51 13.30 9.76
N ASP A 12 3.81 12.65 8.62
CA ASP A 12 3.33 11.30 8.36
C ASP A 12 4.17 10.58 7.31
N VAL A 13 4.14 9.26 7.36
CA VAL A 13 4.77 8.40 6.35
C VAL A 13 3.74 7.42 5.82
N ALA A 14 3.51 7.45 4.52
CA ALA A 14 2.71 6.46 3.82
C ALA A 14 3.63 5.58 2.96
N ALA A 15 3.33 4.29 2.90
CA ALA A 15 4.12 3.34 2.14
C ALA A 15 3.23 2.40 1.34
N LYS A 16 3.71 2.00 0.18
CA LYS A 16 3.06 1.01 -0.68
C LYS A 16 4.08 0.07 -1.32
N ALA A 17 3.63 -1.16 -1.56
CA ALA A 17 4.39 -2.19 -2.26
C ALA A 17 3.50 -2.83 -3.33
N TRP A 18 4.10 -3.22 -4.46
CA TRP A 18 3.40 -3.85 -5.57
C TRP A 18 3.66 -5.35 -5.60
N TYR A 19 2.59 -6.11 -5.78
CA TYR A 19 2.63 -7.56 -5.96
C TYR A 19 1.90 -7.91 -7.26
N ARG A 20 2.66 -8.25 -8.29
CA ARG A 20 2.14 -8.44 -9.65
C ARG A 20 1.58 -9.85 -9.87
N GLY A 21 0.60 -9.93 -10.79
CA GLY A 21 0.21 -11.16 -11.45
C GLY A 21 -0.43 -12.20 -10.54
N SER A 22 -1.60 -11.89 -10.00
CA SER A 22 -2.37 -12.82 -9.18
C SER A 22 -3.74 -13.07 -9.80
N THR A 23 -4.32 -14.22 -9.51
CA THR A 23 -5.72 -14.52 -9.82
C THR A 23 -6.53 -14.53 -8.53
N ALA A 24 -7.58 -13.70 -8.48
CA ALA A 24 -8.57 -13.70 -7.42
C ALA A 24 -9.71 -14.68 -7.76
N THR A 25 -10.10 -15.48 -6.80
CA THR A 25 -11.16 -16.50 -6.97
C THR A 25 -12.21 -16.37 -5.87
N TYR A 26 -13.47 -16.38 -6.28
CA TYR A 26 -14.61 -16.48 -5.38
C TYR A 26 -15.60 -17.52 -5.95
N LEU A 27 -15.86 -18.60 -5.20
CA LEU A 27 -16.62 -19.78 -5.67
C LEU A 27 -16.01 -20.34 -6.97
N ASP A 28 -16.77 -20.34 -8.05
CA ASP A 28 -16.40 -20.79 -9.40
C ASP A 28 -15.93 -19.65 -10.32
N ARG A 29 -15.83 -18.43 -9.80
CA ARG A 29 -15.50 -17.21 -10.56
C ARG A 29 -14.07 -16.75 -10.25
N PHE A 30 -13.39 -16.28 -11.27
CA PHE A 30 -12.02 -15.82 -11.15
C PHE A 30 -11.75 -14.59 -12.04
N ALA A 31 -10.80 -13.80 -11.66
CA ALA A 31 -10.32 -12.65 -12.42
C ALA A 31 -8.85 -12.36 -12.06
N ASP A 32 -8.13 -11.81 -13.03
CA ASP A 32 -6.78 -11.35 -12.79
C ASP A 32 -6.79 -10.06 -11.96
N ILE A 33 -5.87 -9.97 -11.01
CA ILE A 33 -5.73 -8.86 -10.10
C ILE A 33 -4.26 -8.53 -9.86
N SER A 34 -3.97 -7.26 -9.70
CA SER A 34 -2.72 -6.78 -9.11
C SER A 34 -2.97 -6.38 -7.66
N LEU A 35 -2.08 -6.79 -6.76
CA LEU A 35 -2.18 -6.42 -5.34
C LEU A 35 -1.26 -5.27 -5.01
N ARG A 36 -1.76 -4.36 -4.18
CA ARG A 36 -1.00 -3.26 -3.59
C ARG A 36 -1.03 -3.37 -2.08
N GLY A 37 0.12 -3.65 -1.46
CA GLY A 37 0.31 -3.49 -0.03
C GLY A 37 0.32 -2.01 0.33
N SER A 38 -0.48 -1.59 1.31
CA SER A 38 -0.74 -0.18 1.57
C SER A 38 -0.85 0.11 3.06
N LEU A 39 -0.38 1.28 3.48
CA LEU A 39 -0.71 1.88 4.76
C LEU A 39 -2.04 2.66 4.66
N PRO A 40 -2.77 2.85 5.78
CA PRO A 40 -4.09 3.50 5.78
C PRO A 40 -4.09 4.90 5.16
N LYS A 41 -3.03 5.66 5.33
CA LYS A 41 -2.90 7.05 4.86
C LYS A 41 -2.96 7.18 3.33
N ILE A 42 -2.64 6.12 2.60
CA ILE A 42 -2.73 6.08 1.14
C ILE A 42 -4.13 6.42 0.65
N GLN A 43 -5.18 6.04 1.40
CA GLN A 43 -6.55 6.40 1.05
C GLN A 43 -6.71 7.92 0.83
N GLN A 44 -6.18 8.73 1.74
CA GLN A 44 -6.28 10.18 1.68
C GLN A 44 -5.35 10.79 0.62
N ILE A 45 -4.12 10.30 0.54
CA ILE A 45 -3.09 10.82 -0.37
C ILE A 45 -3.47 10.57 -1.83
N GLU A 46 -3.97 9.37 -2.14
CA GLU A 46 -4.36 9.00 -3.51
C GLU A 46 -5.84 9.29 -3.79
N GLY A 47 -6.60 9.82 -2.82
CA GLY A 47 -8.01 10.14 -3.00
C GLY A 47 -8.88 8.91 -3.26
N VAL A 48 -8.57 7.77 -2.64
CA VAL A 48 -9.30 6.52 -2.86
C VAL A 48 -10.72 6.64 -2.31
N GLU A 49 -11.70 6.66 -3.20
CA GLU A 49 -13.12 6.77 -2.86
C GLU A 49 -13.70 5.39 -2.53
N ILE A 50 -14.13 5.19 -1.28
CA ILE A 50 -14.79 3.95 -0.86
C ILE A 50 -16.27 4.01 -1.20
N VAL A 51 -16.74 3.02 -1.96
CA VAL A 51 -18.13 2.88 -2.38
C VAL A 51 -18.92 2.00 -1.39
N LYS A 52 -18.28 0.94 -0.88
CA LYS A 52 -18.87 0.03 0.12
C LYS A 52 -17.84 -0.34 1.17
N GLY A 53 -18.29 -0.51 2.43
CA GLY A 53 -17.43 -0.93 3.52
C GLY A 53 -16.41 0.12 3.92
N ARG A 54 -15.13 -0.29 4.07
CA ARG A 54 -14.04 0.58 4.55
C ARG A 54 -12.71 0.29 3.86
N PHE A 55 -11.81 1.24 3.93
CA PHE A 55 -10.41 1.03 3.56
C PHE A 55 -9.64 0.28 4.67
N ILE A 56 -8.38 -0.03 4.41
CA ILE A 56 -7.44 -0.58 5.38
C ILE A 56 -7.28 0.40 6.54
N ASN A 57 -7.24 -0.12 7.77
CA ASN A 57 -7.04 0.68 8.97
C ASN A 57 -5.80 0.21 9.77
N GLN A 58 -5.45 0.96 10.82
CA GLN A 58 -4.29 0.67 11.64
C GLN A 58 -4.35 -0.70 12.34
N ALA A 59 -5.55 -1.16 12.71
CA ALA A 59 -5.72 -2.48 13.31
C ALA A 59 -5.44 -3.61 12.32
N ASP A 60 -5.71 -3.41 11.03
CA ASP A 60 -5.38 -4.39 9.99
C ASP A 60 -3.85 -4.50 9.80
N ILE A 61 -3.15 -3.37 9.86
CA ILE A 61 -1.68 -3.30 9.81
C ILE A 61 -1.05 -4.00 11.02
N HIS A 62 -1.49 -3.62 12.23
CA HIS A 62 -0.91 -4.10 13.47
C HIS A 62 -1.13 -5.61 13.67
N ASN A 63 -2.30 -6.12 13.29
CA ASN A 63 -2.66 -7.52 13.48
C ASN A 63 -2.42 -8.40 12.24
N TYR A 64 -1.73 -7.90 11.22
CA TYR A 64 -1.45 -8.66 9.97
C TYR A 64 -2.71 -9.27 9.36
N ARG A 65 -3.84 -8.54 9.38
CA ARG A 65 -5.13 -9.08 8.94
C ARG A 65 -5.14 -9.37 7.45
N LYS A 66 -5.65 -10.52 7.06
CA LYS A 66 -5.89 -10.89 5.67
C LYS A 66 -7.21 -10.28 5.19
N VAL A 67 -7.22 -8.97 5.00
CA VAL A 67 -8.33 -8.21 4.41
C VAL A 67 -7.91 -7.63 3.07
N ILE A 68 -8.90 -7.41 2.20
CA ILE A 68 -8.69 -6.81 0.88
C ILE A 68 -9.76 -5.76 0.61
N VAL A 69 -9.36 -4.66 -0.02
CA VAL A 69 -10.26 -3.67 -0.60
C VAL A 69 -10.15 -3.78 -2.11
N ILE A 70 -11.25 -4.11 -2.77
CA ILE A 70 -11.30 -4.42 -4.21
C ILE A 70 -11.91 -3.27 -5.00
N ASP A 71 -11.61 -3.16 -6.29
CA ASP A 71 -12.27 -2.22 -7.17
C ASP A 71 -13.68 -2.70 -7.59
N GLU A 72 -14.52 -1.78 -8.07
CA GLU A 72 -15.87 -2.08 -8.58
C GLU A 72 -15.85 -3.05 -9.77
N ALA A 73 -14.76 -3.09 -10.56
CA ALA A 73 -14.64 -4.00 -11.69
C ALA A 73 -14.51 -5.44 -11.20
N LEU A 74 -13.67 -5.69 -10.21
CA LEU A 74 -13.50 -7.00 -9.60
C LEU A 74 -14.78 -7.45 -8.86
N GLU A 75 -15.45 -6.52 -8.18
CA GLU A 75 -16.74 -6.78 -7.55
C GLU A 75 -17.74 -7.33 -8.56
N ARG A 76 -17.91 -6.65 -9.71
CA ARG A 76 -18.84 -7.07 -10.76
C ARG A 76 -18.52 -8.48 -11.30
N ILE A 77 -17.25 -8.80 -11.47
CA ILE A 77 -16.82 -10.10 -12.02
C ILE A 77 -17.04 -11.23 -11.01
N LEU A 78 -16.57 -11.03 -9.77
CA LEU A 78 -16.56 -12.09 -8.77
C LEU A 78 -17.91 -12.25 -8.07
N PHE A 79 -18.61 -11.16 -7.76
CA PHE A 79 -19.82 -11.22 -6.92
C PHE A 79 -21.13 -11.11 -7.71
N ARG A 80 -21.12 -10.53 -8.93
CA ARG A 80 -22.28 -10.50 -9.85
C ARG A 80 -23.57 -9.96 -9.19
N GLY A 81 -23.45 -8.99 -8.30
CA GLY A 81 -24.56 -8.38 -7.57
C GLY A 81 -24.76 -8.88 -6.14
N ASP A 82 -24.08 -9.94 -5.72
CA ASP A 82 -24.01 -10.33 -4.31
C ASP A 82 -23.21 -9.30 -3.50
N ASP A 83 -23.56 -9.11 -2.23
CA ASP A 83 -22.77 -8.24 -1.34
C ASP A 83 -21.39 -8.84 -1.09
N PRO A 84 -20.30 -8.15 -1.47
CA PRO A 84 -18.93 -8.65 -1.30
C PRO A 84 -18.42 -8.57 0.14
N LEU A 85 -19.00 -7.70 0.98
CA LEU A 85 -18.44 -7.41 2.30
C LEU A 85 -18.37 -8.64 3.20
N GLY A 86 -17.21 -8.86 3.79
CA GLY A 86 -16.92 -10.00 4.66
C GLY A 86 -16.78 -11.34 3.94
N LYS A 87 -17.01 -11.40 2.62
CA LYS A 87 -16.87 -12.63 1.84
C LYS A 87 -15.39 -12.97 1.61
N PRO A 88 -15.07 -14.29 1.53
CA PRO A 88 -13.71 -14.73 1.27
C PRO A 88 -13.36 -14.62 -0.22
N VAL A 89 -12.19 -14.09 -0.52
CA VAL A 89 -11.57 -14.14 -1.85
C VAL A 89 -10.24 -14.84 -1.72
N LYS A 90 -10.04 -15.89 -2.51
CA LYS A 90 -8.77 -16.64 -2.56
C LYS A 90 -7.84 -15.99 -3.57
N ILE A 91 -6.63 -15.67 -3.14
CA ILE A 91 -5.55 -15.15 -4.00
C ILE A 91 -4.29 -15.94 -3.66
N HIS A 92 -3.70 -16.61 -4.66
CA HIS A 92 -2.71 -17.67 -4.42
C HIS A 92 -3.22 -18.71 -3.41
N ASN A 93 -2.44 -19.00 -2.39
CA ASN A 93 -2.82 -19.92 -1.31
C ASN A 93 -3.39 -19.23 -0.08
N ASN A 94 -3.75 -17.95 -0.18
CA ASN A 94 -4.27 -17.16 0.92
C ASN A 94 -5.72 -16.76 0.69
N ILE A 95 -6.50 -16.73 1.78
CA ILE A 95 -7.88 -16.26 1.78
C ILE A 95 -7.91 -14.89 2.44
N TYR A 96 -8.44 -13.89 1.72
CA TYR A 96 -8.67 -12.55 2.20
C TYR A 96 -10.16 -12.30 2.39
N ARG A 97 -10.54 -11.55 3.42
CA ARG A 97 -11.92 -11.07 3.57
C ARG A 97 -12.07 -9.69 2.94
N VAL A 98 -13.09 -9.52 2.13
CA VAL A 98 -13.39 -8.21 1.53
C VAL A 98 -13.80 -7.22 2.64
N ALA A 99 -12.99 -6.19 2.84
CA ALA A 99 -13.25 -5.12 3.81
C ALA A 99 -14.00 -3.94 3.18
N GLY A 100 -13.82 -3.73 1.89
CA GLY A 100 -14.47 -2.65 1.16
C GLY A 100 -14.34 -2.77 -0.33
N VAL A 101 -15.10 -1.93 -1.02
CA VAL A 101 -15.06 -1.73 -2.47
C VAL A 101 -14.77 -0.26 -2.72
N TYR A 102 -13.84 0.03 -3.61
CA TYR A 102 -13.51 1.39 -4.00
C TYR A 102 -13.81 1.65 -5.48
N ARG A 103 -14.01 2.92 -5.80
CA ARG A 103 -14.20 3.35 -7.19
C ARG A 103 -12.91 3.19 -7.96
N GLY A 104 -12.87 2.22 -8.86
CA GLY A 104 -11.75 1.96 -9.74
C GLY A 104 -11.62 3.01 -10.84
N ASP A 105 -10.42 3.14 -11.40
CA ASP A 105 -10.21 3.93 -12.60
C ASP A 105 -10.73 3.17 -13.82
N ALA A 106 -11.68 3.78 -14.56
CA ALA A 106 -12.28 3.19 -15.75
C ALA A 106 -11.27 2.92 -16.88
N GLN A 107 -10.08 3.52 -16.81
CA GLN A 107 -9.00 3.34 -17.79
C GLN A 107 -8.03 2.22 -17.42
N GLN A 108 -8.11 1.68 -16.21
CA GLN A 108 -7.27 0.55 -15.79
C GLN A 108 -7.76 -0.74 -16.43
N ARG A 109 -6.85 -1.42 -17.16
CA ARG A 109 -7.14 -2.70 -17.82
C ARG A 109 -7.23 -3.88 -16.87
N ASN A 110 -6.54 -3.83 -15.73
CA ASN A 110 -6.49 -4.90 -14.74
C ASN A 110 -7.09 -4.43 -13.43
N SER A 111 -7.89 -5.28 -12.82
CA SER A 111 -8.42 -5.04 -11.47
C SER A 111 -7.29 -4.93 -10.46
N MET A 112 -7.51 -4.10 -9.45
CA MET A 112 -6.54 -3.85 -8.39
C MET A 112 -7.18 -4.05 -7.02
N GLY A 113 -6.43 -4.64 -6.10
CA GLY A 113 -6.82 -4.78 -4.71
C GLY A 113 -5.77 -4.21 -3.76
N TYR A 114 -6.24 -3.52 -2.72
CA TYR A 114 -5.38 -3.08 -1.61
C TYR A 114 -5.42 -4.09 -0.48
N ILE A 115 -4.26 -4.45 0.04
CA ILE A 115 -4.08 -5.28 1.23
C ILE A 115 -3.23 -4.52 2.25
N PRO A 116 -3.28 -4.87 3.55
CA PRO A 116 -2.38 -4.27 4.52
C PRO A 116 -0.90 -4.49 4.13
N LEU A 117 -0.09 -3.45 4.21
CA LEU A 117 1.32 -3.51 3.81
C LEU A 117 2.07 -4.63 4.55
N THR A 118 1.87 -4.73 5.87
CA THR A 118 2.49 -5.75 6.72
C THR A 118 2.08 -7.16 6.34
N THR A 119 0.82 -7.36 5.97
CA THR A 119 0.31 -8.65 5.46
C THR A 119 0.95 -9.01 4.12
N GLY A 120 1.06 -8.03 3.22
CA GLY A 120 1.70 -8.21 1.92
C GLY A 120 3.17 -8.57 2.05
N GLN A 121 3.91 -7.87 2.91
CA GLN A 121 5.32 -8.18 3.19
C GLN A 121 5.49 -9.59 3.77
N LEU A 122 4.64 -9.98 4.72
CA LEU A 122 4.69 -11.31 5.33
C LEU A 122 4.45 -12.43 4.31
N ILE A 123 3.52 -12.24 3.37
CA ILE A 123 3.11 -13.28 2.43
C ILE A 123 4.02 -13.35 1.19
N PHE A 124 4.38 -12.19 0.63
CA PHE A 124 5.03 -12.13 -0.69
C PHE A 124 6.51 -11.80 -0.62
N LYS A 125 6.96 -11.12 0.44
CA LYS A 125 8.35 -10.65 0.58
C LYS A 125 8.90 -10.98 1.97
N ALA A 126 8.63 -12.17 2.48
CA ALA A 126 9.03 -12.57 3.83
C ALA A 126 10.56 -12.43 4.10
N ASN A 127 11.38 -12.55 3.03
CA ASN A 127 12.84 -12.43 3.12
C ASN A 127 13.38 -11.12 2.52
N ASP A 128 12.51 -10.27 1.97
CA ASP A 128 12.86 -8.99 1.38
C ASP A 128 11.75 -7.97 1.66
N PRO A 129 11.81 -7.27 2.79
CA PRO A 129 10.78 -6.32 3.23
C PRO A 129 10.86 -4.99 2.47
N VAL A 130 11.11 -5.01 1.18
CA VAL A 130 11.22 -3.81 0.35
C VAL A 130 9.86 -3.13 0.22
N VAL A 131 9.85 -1.83 0.40
CA VAL A 131 8.77 -0.93 0.06
C VAL A 131 9.11 -0.30 -1.29
N ASP A 132 8.23 -0.43 -2.28
CA ASP A 132 8.51 0.11 -3.62
C ASP A 132 8.41 1.64 -3.67
N ASN A 133 7.60 2.22 -2.78
CA ASN A 133 7.40 3.66 -2.70
C ASN A 133 7.00 4.07 -1.28
N ALA A 134 7.65 5.09 -0.74
CA ALA A 134 7.26 5.75 0.49
C ALA A 134 6.99 7.23 0.19
N ILE A 135 5.89 7.75 0.74
CA ILE A 135 5.51 9.16 0.65
C ILE A 135 5.65 9.74 2.05
N ILE A 136 6.45 10.77 2.18
CA ILE A 136 6.66 11.48 3.43
C ILE A 136 5.97 12.84 3.30
N THR A 137 5.09 13.14 4.24
CA THR A 137 4.52 14.48 4.40
C THR A 137 5.29 15.20 5.49
N ALA A 138 5.70 16.44 5.21
CA ALA A 138 6.50 17.26 6.12
C ALA A 138 6.01 18.70 6.11
N HIS A 139 6.28 19.43 7.18
CA HIS A 139 5.95 20.85 7.32
C HIS A 139 7.22 21.68 7.57
N GLY A 140 7.11 23.02 7.43
CA GLY A 140 8.20 23.95 7.71
C GLY A 140 9.37 23.88 6.72
N LEU A 141 9.14 23.35 5.51
CA LEU A 141 10.12 23.27 4.42
C LEU A 141 9.72 24.26 3.31
N ASP A 142 9.87 25.54 3.62
CA ASP A 142 9.36 26.63 2.77
C ASP A 142 10.33 27.07 1.66
N THR A 143 11.57 26.57 1.68
CA THR A 143 12.60 26.90 0.69
C THR A 143 13.26 25.67 0.12
N ASP A 144 13.74 25.76 -1.13
CA ASP A 144 14.46 24.67 -1.81
C ASP A 144 15.67 24.20 -1.00
N ALA A 145 16.39 25.12 -0.37
CA ALA A 145 17.55 24.79 0.47
C ALA A 145 17.15 23.98 1.73
N GLN A 146 16.00 24.28 2.35
CA GLN A 146 15.49 23.51 3.48
C GLN A 146 15.04 22.11 3.03
N MET A 147 14.39 22.01 1.88
CA MET A 147 13.99 20.73 1.29
C MET A 147 15.21 19.87 1.00
N GLU A 148 16.23 20.41 0.32
CA GLU A 148 17.47 19.68 0.00
C GLU A 148 18.20 19.21 1.27
N ALA A 149 18.32 20.07 2.28
CA ALA A 149 18.93 19.69 3.56
C ALA A 149 18.15 18.58 4.28
N PHE A 150 16.81 18.62 4.22
CA PHE A 150 15.94 17.61 4.79
C PHE A 150 16.08 16.27 4.05
N GLU A 151 16.09 16.28 2.72
CA GLU A 151 16.31 15.08 1.90
C GLU A 151 17.65 14.42 2.20
N GLN A 152 18.73 15.19 2.33
CA GLN A 152 20.03 14.65 2.68
C GLN A 152 20.05 14.02 4.08
N ARG A 153 19.37 14.61 5.06
CA ARG A 153 19.25 14.05 6.41
C ARG A 153 18.51 12.71 6.39
N ILE A 154 17.36 12.62 5.68
CA ILE A 154 16.63 11.38 5.50
C ILE A 154 17.48 10.35 4.80
N ARG A 155 18.16 10.71 3.70
CA ARG A 155 19.02 9.80 2.94
C ARG A 155 20.12 9.20 3.81
N LYS A 156 20.84 10.03 4.58
CA LYS A 156 21.87 9.58 5.53
C LYS A 156 21.31 8.63 6.58
N ARG A 157 20.14 8.94 7.12
CA ARG A 157 19.51 8.09 8.16
C ARG A 157 19.10 6.73 7.61
N LEU A 158 18.47 6.71 6.44
CA LEU A 158 18.07 5.46 5.79
C LEU A 158 19.27 4.65 5.31
N ALA A 159 20.33 5.30 4.82
CA ALA A 159 21.58 4.65 4.46
C ALA A 159 22.23 3.93 5.64
N ALA A 160 22.25 4.56 6.81
CA ALA A 160 22.75 3.93 8.03
C ALA A 160 21.95 2.71 8.49
N GLU A 161 20.60 2.76 8.33
CA GLU A 161 19.71 1.65 8.71
C GLU A 161 19.80 0.47 7.74
N HIS A 162 19.87 0.77 6.44
CA HIS A 162 19.82 -0.24 5.37
C HIS A 162 21.20 -0.59 4.78
N HIS A 163 22.28 -0.05 5.34
CA HIS A 163 23.67 -0.35 4.97
C HIS A 163 24.02 -0.11 3.48
N TYR A 164 23.52 0.99 2.90
CA TYR A 164 23.93 1.43 1.56
C TYR A 164 24.71 2.76 1.63
N ASP A 165 25.41 3.10 0.54
CA ASP A 165 26.14 4.36 0.44
C ASP A 165 25.16 5.54 0.31
N PRO A 166 25.16 6.53 1.21
CA PRO A 166 24.29 7.70 1.12
C PRO A 166 24.49 8.55 -0.15
N GLU A 167 25.63 8.45 -0.81
CA GLU A 167 25.91 9.13 -2.08
C GLU A 167 25.38 8.33 -3.30
N ASP A 168 24.96 7.08 -3.13
CA ASP A 168 24.35 6.29 -4.19
C ASP A 168 22.93 6.75 -4.47
N GLN A 169 22.77 7.56 -5.52
CA GLN A 169 21.47 8.06 -5.96
C GLN A 169 20.54 6.97 -6.51
N SER A 170 21.07 5.80 -6.85
CA SER A 170 20.26 4.67 -7.32
C SER A 170 19.59 3.89 -6.19
N ALA A 171 20.15 3.95 -4.98
CA ALA A 171 19.63 3.25 -3.81
C ALA A 171 18.33 3.88 -3.26
N LEU A 172 18.19 5.20 -3.37
CA LEU A 172 17.00 5.94 -2.94
C LEU A 172 16.76 7.13 -3.86
N TRP A 173 15.62 7.14 -4.51
CA TRP A 173 15.19 8.21 -5.37
C TRP A 173 14.12 9.06 -4.69
N ILE A 174 14.40 10.36 -4.49
CA ILE A 174 13.50 11.32 -3.85
C ILE A 174 13.01 12.31 -4.93
N ARG A 175 11.71 12.61 -4.94
CA ARG A 175 11.07 13.60 -5.80
C ARG A 175 10.42 14.67 -4.97
#